data_c7e0426ffa28aba96ca0e040455bf8e2
#
_entry.id   c7e0426ffa28aba96ca0e040455bf8e2
#
_cell.length_a   1.000
_cell.length_b   1.000
_cell.length_c   1.000
_cell.angle_alpha   90.00
_cell.angle_beta   90.00
_cell.angle_gamma   90.00
#
_symmetry.space_group_name_H-M   'P 1'
#
loop_
_entity.id
_entity.type
_entity.pdbx_description
1 polymer ?
#
loop_
_entity_poly.entity_id
_entity_poly.type
_entity_poly.pdbx_seq_one_letter_code
_entity_poly.pdbx_strand_id
1 'polypeptide(L)'
;MVIYHLKKAKAWFTLAVLSASLLASMQMKAQRVAVKTNALYWAASTPNLGAEFRVNRHVTFNFEAAYNRIKVFNIDTRGAMITPEVRYWFSARPQTGHFVGIAGIGCHYNYERGGNRHKGDLYGGGVTYGYSFVLSRRWSLETTLGVGMAHVQEMSWDKDEYEPGEANVKGWRPIPIKAGVTFVYLIK
;
A
#
# COMPACT_ATOMS: atom_id res chain seq x y z
N MET A 1 0.21 25.67 -27.96
CA MET A 1 -0.16 24.37 -27.36
C MET A 1 1.04 23.40 -27.26
N VAL A 2 1.84 23.22 -28.29
CA VAL A 2 3.03 22.32 -28.33
C VAL A 2 4.11 22.67 -27.28
N ILE A 3 4.40 23.93 -27.03
CA ILE A 3 5.47 24.41 -26.11
C ILE A 3 5.12 24.05 -24.64
N TYR A 4 3.84 24.02 -24.26
CA TYR A 4 3.41 23.67 -22.90
C TYR A 4 3.60 22.18 -22.59
N HIS A 5 3.35 21.30 -23.57
CA HIS A 5 3.61 19.86 -23.44
C HIS A 5 5.10 19.52 -23.35
N LEU A 6 5.94 20.25 -24.09
CA LEU A 6 7.41 20.10 -24.03
C LEU A 6 7.98 20.54 -22.68
N LYS A 7 7.44 21.58 -22.04
CA LYS A 7 7.87 22.01 -20.70
C LYS A 7 7.48 21.00 -19.63
N LYS A 8 6.27 20.43 -19.70
CA LYS A 8 5.84 19.35 -18.81
C LYS A 8 6.68 18.08 -18.98
N ALA A 9 6.93 17.65 -20.20
CA ALA A 9 7.76 16.48 -20.48
C ALA A 9 9.19 16.65 -19.94
N LYS A 10 9.81 17.83 -20.09
CA LYS A 10 11.12 18.14 -19.50
C LYS A 10 11.09 18.09 -17.97
N ALA A 11 10.06 18.64 -17.33
CA ALA A 11 9.92 18.62 -15.87
C ALA A 11 9.79 17.19 -15.33
N TRP A 12 9.01 16.33 -15.98
CA TRP A 12 8.89 14.92 -15.62
C TRP A 12 10.18 14.13 -15.84
N PHE A 13 10.90 14.43 -16.94
CA PHE A 13 12.19 13.83 -17.23
C PHE A 13 13.26 14.24 -16.20
N THR A 14 13.34 15.53 -15.84
CA THR A 14 14.25 15.99 -14.78
C THR A 14 13.91 15.42 -13.42
N LEU A 15 12.62 15.28 -13.08
CA LEU A 15 12.19 14.65 -11.84
C LEU A 15 12.57 13.16 -11.82
N ALA A 16 12.40 12.46 -12.93
CA ALA A 16 12.79 11.06 -13.08
C ALA A 16 14.30 10.85 -12.98
N VAL A 17 15.10 11.73 -13.59
CA VAL A 17 16.57 11.71 -13.51
C VAL A 17 17.03 12.07 -12.09
N LEU A 18 16.40 13.02 -11.43
CA LEU A 18 16.70 13.39 -10.04
C LEU A 18 16.37 12.25 -9.06
N SER A 19 15.23 11.60 -9.25
CA SER A 19 14.85 10.42 -8.44
C SER A 19 15.79 9.23 -8.70
N ALA A 20 16.17 8.99 -9.95
CA ALA A 20 17.13 7.94 -10.30
C ALA A 20 18.53 8.22 -9.73
N SER A 21 18.99 9.48 -9.72
CA SER A 21 20.28 9.86 -9.14
C SER A 21 20.29 9.81 -7.61
N LEU A 22 19.15 10.12 -6.95
CA LEU A 22 18.97 9.92 -5.51
C LEU A 22 18.97 8.44 -5.14
N LEU A 23 18.40 7.58 -5.97
CA LEU A 23 18.46 6.12 -5.78
C LEU A 23 19.86 5.54 -6.03
N ALA A 24 20.62 6.11 -6.98
CA ALA A 24 21.98 5.67 -7.30
C ALA A 24 23.03 6.15 -6.27
N SER A 25 22.79 7.25 -5.59
CA SER A 25 23.69 7.77 -4.53
C SER A 25 23.53 7.07 -3.19
N MET A 26 22.52 6.25 -3.00
CA MET A 26 22.44 5.32 -1.87
C MET A 26 23.51 4.24 -2.06
N GLN A 27 24.72 4.51 -1.52
CA GLN A 27 25.81 3.54 -1.53
C GLN A 27 25.30 2.21 -1.02
N MET A 28 25.36 1.18 -1.87
CA MET A 28 24.92 -0.19 -1.62
C MET A 28 25.82 -0.88 -0.58
N LYS A 29 25.81 -0.40 0.66
CA LYS A 29 26.24 -1.20 1.79
C LYS A 29 25.16 -2.23 2.03
N ALA A 30 25.31 -3.42 1.46
CA ALA A 30 24.50 -4.63 1.69
C ALA A 30 23.07 -4.31 2.22
N GLN A 31 22.26 -3.65 1.39
CA GLN A 31 20.87 -3.33 1.76
C GLN A 31 20.14 -4.66 1.88
N ARG A 32 19.74 -5.00 3.10
CA ARG A 32 18.88 -6.15 3.31
C ARG A 32 17.52 -5.82 2.75
N VAL A 33 17.10 -6.60 1.78
CA VAL A 33 15.78 -6.52 1.14
C VAL A 33 14.98 -7.72 1.62
N ALA A 34 13.75 -7.48 2.04
CA ALA A 34 12.80 -8.53 2.33
C ALA A 34 11.63 -8.46 1.35
N VAL A 35 11.17 -9.61 0.91
CA VAL A 35 9.92 -9.77 0.17
C VAL A 35 8.84 -10.24 1.14
N LYS A 36 7.63 -9.74 0.97
CA LYS A 36 6.52 -9.94 1.91
C LYS A 36 5.24 -10.31 1.20
N THR A 37 4.43 -11.12 1.86
CA THR A 37 3.06 -11.40 1.44
C THR A 37 2.15 -11.56 2.64
N ASN A 38 0.99 -10.93 2.62
CA ASN A 38 0.02 -10.92 3.73
C ASN A 38 -1.01 -12.04 3.54
N ALA A 39 -1.02 -12.99 4.45
CA ALA A 39 -1.92 -14.14 4.42
C ALA A 39 -3.40 -13.75 4.58
N LEU A 40 -3.72 -12.69 5.34
CA LEU A 40 -5.11 -12.24 5.48
C LEU A 40 -5.67 -11.74 4.15
N TYR A 41 -4.84 -11.09 3.33
CA TYR A 41 -5.26 -10.65 2.00
C TYR A 41 -5.50 -11.84 1.06
N TRP A 42 -4.67 -12.88 1.13
CA TRP A 42 -4.89 -14.12 0.39
C TRP A 42 -6.18 -14.80 0.83
N ALA A 43 -6.48 -14.85 2.14
CA ALA A 43 -7.75 -15.38 2.64
C ALA A 43 -8.97 -14.58 2.13
N ALA A 44 -8.78 -13.27 1.86
CA ALA A 44 -9.77 -12.41 1.21
C ALA A 44 -9.65 -12.43 -0.32
N SER A 45 -9.01 -13.44 -0.93
CA SER A 45 -8.80 -13.58 -2.38
C SER A 45 -8.16 -12.34 -3.03
N THR A 46 -7.28 -11.67 -2.29
CA THR A 46 -6.59 -10.45 -2.69
C THR A 46 -5.09 -10.73 -2.77
N PRO A 47 -4.57 -11.21 -3.91
CA PRO A 47 -3.13 -11.37 -4.10
C PRO A 47 -2.40 -10.07 -3.80
N ASN A 48 -1.29 -10.19 -3.10
CA ASN A 48 -0.49 -9.08 -2.63
C ASN A 48 0.99 -9.41 -2.58
N LEU A 49 1.80 -8.41 -2.78
CA LEU A 49 3.25 -8.50 -2.71
C LEU A 49 3.81 -7.22 -2.10
N GLY A 50 4.80 -7.36 -1.27
CA GLY A 50 5.51 -6.25 -0.67
C GLY A 50 7.03 -6.42 -0.73
N ALA A 51 7.72 -5.30 -0.62
CA ALA A 51 9.16 -5.24 -0.47
C ALA A 51 9.53 -4.28 0.66
N GLU A 52 10.46 -4.69 1.51
CA GLU A 52 10.97 -3.86 2.58
C GLU A 52 12.46 -3.68 2.46
N PHE A 53 12.88 -2.43 2.49
CA PHE A 53 14.27 -2.00 2.32
C PHE A 53 14.80 -1.44 3.65
N ARG A 54 15.96 -1.93 4.07
CA ARG A 54 16.63 -1.38 5.23
C ARG A 54 17.31 -0.06 4.89
N VAL A 55 16.89 1.03 5.56
CA VAL A 55 17.50 2.35 5.43
C VAL A 55 18.68 2.50 6.41
N ASN A 56 18.47 2.15 7.68
CA ASN A 56 19.49 2.16 8.70
C ASN A 56 19.28 1.05 9.74
N ARG A 57 19.93 1.13 10.92
CA ARG A 57 19.85 0.10 11.98
C ARG A 57 18.46 -0.05 12.58
N HIS A 58 17.64 1.00 12.56
CA HIS A 58 16.33 1.03 13.19
C HIS A 58 15.20 1.37 12.21
N VAL A 59 15.51 1.83 10.99
CA VAL A 59 14.52 2.32 10.05
C VAL A 59 14.51 1.47 8.80
N THR A 60 13.31 1.08 8.39
CA THR A 60 13.04 0.43 7.10
C THR A 60 11.95 1.20 6.34
N PHE A 61 11.99 1.09 5.03
CA PHE A 61 10.94 1.52 4.13
C PHE A 61 10.27 0.28 3.56
N ASN A 62 8.96 0.17 3.76
CA ASN A 62 8.13 -0.92 3.27
C ASN A 62 7.17 -0.40 2.22
N PHE A 63 6.99 -1.14 1.15
CA PHE A 63 6.03 -0.86 0.10
C PHE A 63 5.25 -2.13 -0.21
N GLU A 64 3.94 -2.07 -0.14
CA GLU A 64 3.06 -3.19 -0.44
C GLU A 64 2.04 -2.78 -1.51
N ALA A 65 1.76 -3.71 -2.42
CA ALA A 65 0.71 -3.59 -3.42
C ALA A 65 -0.20 -4.80 -3.34
N ALA A 66 -1.49 -4.57 -3.50
CA ALA A 66 -2.51 -5.60 -3.52
C ALA A 66 -3.51 -5.33 -4.64
N TYR A 67 -4.01 -6.40 -5.22
CA TYR A 67 -5.02 -6.33 -6.27
C TYR A 67 -6.15 -7.31 -5.97
N ASN A 68 -7.36 -6.81 -5.96
CA ASN A 68 -8.55 -7.62 -5.75
C ASN A 68 -9.35 -7.72 -7.06
N ARG A 69 -9.78 -8.92 -7.39
CA ARG A 69 -10.72 -9.19 -8.46
C ARG A 69 -11.54 -10.41 -8.09
N ILE A 70 -12.61 -10.19 -7.34
CA ILE A 70 -13.49 -11.27 -6.87
C ILE A 70 -14.85 -11.10 -7.54
N LYS A 71 -15.34 -12.21 -8.06
CA LYS A 71 -16.72 -12.34 -8.53
C LYS A 71 -17.31 -13.58 -7.87
N VAL A 72 -18.06 -13.36 -6.78
CA VAL A 72 -18.70 -14.45 -6.02
C VAL A 72 -20.16 -14.07 -5.75
N PHE A 73 -21.08 -14.92 -6.16
CA PHE A 73 -22.52 -14.67 -6.07
C PHE A 73 -22.92 -13.33 -6.69
N ASN A 74 -23.50 -12.41 -5.91
CA ASN A 74 -23.94 -11.09 -6.35
C ASN A 74 -22.94 -9.96 -5.99
N ILE A 75 -21.68 -10.30 -5.72
CA ILE A 75 -20.63 -9.34 -5.40
C ILE A 75 -19.57 -9.43 -6.49
N ASP A 76 -19.42 -8.39 -7.29
CA ASP A 76 -18.28 -8.18 -8.20
C ASP A 76 -17.43 -7.04 -7.61
N THR A 77 -16.23 -7.39 -7.13
CA THR A 77 -15.32 -6.42 -6.53
C THR A 77 -14.00 -6.41 -7.28
N ARG A 78 -13.57 -5.22 -7.68
CA ARG A 78 -12.28 -4.98 -8.29
C ARG A 78 -11.61 -3.82 -7.59
N GLY A 79 -10.33 -3.94 -7.30
CA GLY A 79 -9.59 -2.86 -6.67
C GLY A 79 -8.09 -3.08 -6.71
N ALA A 80 -7.38 -1.99 -6.67
CA ALA A 80 -5.93 -1.96 -6.53
C ALA A 80 -5.58 -1.07 -5.33
N MET A 81 -4.63 -1.51 -4.52
CA MET A 81 -4.21 -0.80 -3.32
C MET A 81 -2.69 -0.77 -3.25
N ILE A 82 -2.16 0.35 -2.82
CA ILE A 82 -0.75 0.53 -2.49
C ILE A 82 -0.62 1.07 -1.06
N THR A 83 0.39 0.60 -0.35
CA THR A 83 0.64 1.01 1.04
C THR A 83 2.14 1.23 1.25
N PRO A 84 2.65 2.45 1.02
CA PRO A 84 3.98 2.86 1.45
C PRO A 84 4.00 3.04 2.97
N GLU A 85 5.09 2.63 3.62
CA GLU A 85 5.21 2.70 5.07
C GLU A 85 6.68 2.91 5.48
N VAL A 86 6.93 3.84 6.37
CA VAL A 86 8.22 3.99 7.07
C VAL A 86 8.07 3.39 8.45
N ARG A 87 8.98 2.49 8.83
CA ARG A 87 8.96 1.75 10.09
C ARG A 87 10.17 2.04 10.94
N TYR A 88 9.94 2.20 12.22
CA TYR A 88 10.98 2.26 13.26
C TYR A 88 10.95 0.98 14.08
N TRP A 89 12.08 0.29 14.14
CA TRP A 89 12.28 -0.97 14.87
C TRP A 89 12.93 -0.69 16.22
N PHE A 90 12.34 -1.18 17.29
CA PHE A 90 12.91 -1.03 18.64
C PHE A 90 14.14 -1.91 18.84
N SER A 91 14.23 -3.01 18.11
CA SER A 91 15.42 -3.87 18.13
C SER A 91 16.56 -3.28 17.29
N ALA A 92 17.79 -3.50 17.72
CA ALA A 92 19.00 -3.17 16.96
C ALA A 92 19.13 -3.96 15.63
N ARG A 93 18.32 -4.99 15.46
CA ARG A 93 18.16 -5.74 14.20
C ARG A 93 16.80 -5.40 13.59
N PRO A 94 16.74 -4.63 12.50
CA PRO A 94 15.48 -4.40 11.78
C PRO A 94 14.86 -5.72 11.34
N GLN A 95 13.56 -5.71 11.16
CA GLN A 95 12.75 -6.87 10.79
C GLN A 95 12.73 -7.97 11.89
N THR A 96 12.91 -7.55 13.15
CA THR A 96 12.88 -8.43 14.32
C THR A 96 12.26 -7.70 15.51
N GLY A 97 11.28 -8.33 16.17
CA GLY A 97 10.62 -7.77 17.35
C GLY A 97 9.61 -6.68 17.01
N HIS A 98 9.43 -5.74 17.92
CA HIS A 98 8.43 -4.69 17.82
C HIS A 98 8.84 -3.57 16.84
N PHE A 99 7.86 -3.03 16.15
CA PHE A 99 8.01 -1.81 15.34
C PHE A 99 6.77 -0.93 15.42
N VAL A 100 6.98 0.34 15.16
CA VAL A 100 5.94 1.32 14.86
C VAL A 100 6.19 1.88 13.47
N GLY A 101 5.13 2.30 12.78
CA GLY A 101 5.25 2.86 11.45
C GLY A 101 4.29 4.01 11.20
N ILE A 102 4.63 4.78 10.19
CA ILE A 102 3.73 5.74 9.54
C ILE A 102 3.48 5.20 8.14
N ALA A 103 2.22 4.94 7.83
CA ALA A 103 1.80 4.37 6.56
C ALA A 103 0.88 5.32 5.80
N GLY A 104 1.06 5.37 4.49
CA GLY A 104 0.09 5.90 3.57
C GLY A 104 -0.76 4.78 2.97
N ILE A 105 -1.92 5.11 2.46
CA ILE A 105 -2.78 4.21 1.69
C ILE A 105 -3.33 4.94 0.47
N GLY A 106 -3.27 4.29 -0.68
CA GLY A 106 -3.98 4.68 -1.89
C GLY A 106 -4.72 3.45 -2.42
N CYS A 107 -6.02 3.59 -2.64
CA CYS A 107 -6.86 2.50 -3.11
C CYS A 107 -7.84 3.02 -4.15
N HIS A 108 -7.93 2.32 -5.27
CA HIS A 108 -9.01 2.46 -6.26
C HIS A 108 -9.87 1.21 -6.19
N TYR A 109 -11.18 1.39 -6.07
CA TYR A 109 -12.11 0.27 -5.97
C TYR A 109 -13.36 0.47 -6.80
N ASN A 110 -13.91 -0.65 -7.24
CA ASN A 110 -15.18 -0.73 -7.91
C ASN A 110 -15.87 -2.01 -7.41
N TYR A 111 -17.03 -1.87 -6.80
CA TYR A 111 -17.81 -3.02 -6.36
C TYR A 111 -19.29 -2.85 -6.65
N GLU A 112 -19.94 -3.97 -6.94
CA GLU A 112 -21.39 -4.05 -7.15
C GLU A 112 -21.97 -4.94 -6.03
N ARG A 113 -22.99 -4.44 -5.36
CA ARG A 113 -23.69 -5.15 -4.28
C ARG A 113 -25.18 -4.83 -4.31
N GLY A 114 -26.03 -5.87 -4.45
CA GLY A 114 -27.48 -5.72 -4.31
C GLY A 114 -28.15 -4.79 -5.33
N GLY A 115 -27.57 -4.65 -6.54
CA GLY A 115 -28.09 -3.74 -7.59
C GLY A 115 -27.44 -2.34 -7.57
N ASN A 116 -26.72 -1.98 -6.52
CA ASN A 116 -25.98 -0.71 -6.46
C ASN A 116 -24.52 -0.89 -6.88
N ARG A 117 -24.03 0.05 -7.68
CA ARG A 117 -22.63 0.17 -8.08
C ARG A 117 -21.93 1.26 -7.31
N HIS A 118 -20.72 0.93 -6.88
CA HIS A 118 -19.86 1.82 -6.14
C HIS A 118 -18.49 1.86 -6.79
N LYS A 119 -18.02 3.04 -7.15
CA LYS A 119 -16.70 3.25 -7.73
C LYS A 119 -16.05 4.43 -7.01
N GLY A 120 -14.84 4.25 -6.55
CA GLY A 120 -14.22 5.32 -5.78
C GLY A 120 -12.73 5.19 -5.62
N ASP A 121 -12.19 6.28 -5.13
CA ASP A 121 -10.80 6.44 -4.74
C ASP A 121 -10.72 6.75 -3.25
N LEU A 122 -9.74 6.15 -2.60
CA LEU A 122 -9.45 6.35 -1.20
C LEU A 122 -7.95 6.64 -1.07
N TYR A 123 -7.62 7.72 -0.38
CA TYR A 123 -6.23 8.04 -0.03
C TYR A 123 -6.15 8.60 1.38
N GLY A 124 -5.10 8.24 2.07
CA GLY A 124 -4.95 8.65 3.46
C GLY A 124 -3.65 8.21 4.09
N GLY A 125 -3.63 8.27 5.41
CA GLY A 125 -2.47 7.84 6.17
C GLY A 125 -2.80 7.61 7.64
N GLY A 126 -1.86 6.97 8.34
CA GLY A 126 -2.01 6.69 9.76
C GLY A 126 -0.80 6.01 10.35
N VAL A 127 -1.00 5.44 11.52
CA VAL A 127 0.04 4.78 12.30
C VAL A 127 -0.17 3.29 12.31
N THR A 128 0.93 2.55 12.30
CA THR A 128 0.95 1.09 12.39
C THR A 128 1.78 0.66 13.59
N TYR A 129 1.44 -0.49 14.13
CA TYR A 129 2.22 -1.20 15.12
C TYR A 129 2.25 -2.67 14.78
N GLY A 130 3.38 -3.31 14.99
CA GLY A 130 3.50 -4.73 14.73
C GLY A 130 4.65 -5.41 15.46
N TYR A 131 4.69 -6.71 15.29
CA TYR A 131 5.72 -7.58 15.84
C TYR A 131 6.16 -8.61 14.80
N SER A 132 7.47 -8.79 14.67
CA SER A 132 8.08 -9.76 13.77
C SER A 132 8.70 -10.92 14.55
N PHE A 133 8.15 -12.11 14.35
CA PHE A 133 8.64 -13.38 14.89
C PHE A 133 9.65 -13.98 13.93
N VAL A 134 10.88 -14.17 14.35
CA VAL A 134 11.92 -14.82 13.55
C VAL A 134 11.71 -16.33 13.57
N LEU A 135 11.35 -16.92 12.45
CA LEU A 135 11.15 -18.37 12.29
C LEU A 135 12.45 -19.09 11.92
N SER A 136 13.28 -18.45 11.09
CA SER A 136 14.57 -18.98 10.67
C SER A 136 15.54 -17.88 10.23
N ARG A 137 16.70 -18.23 9.70
CA ARG A 137 17.69 -17.26 9.20
C ARG A 137 17.15 -16.33 8.11
N ARG A 138 16.14 -16.76 7.34
CA ARG A 138 15.58 -16.01 6.20
C ARG A 138 14.08 -15.78 6.31
N TRP A 139 13.36 -16.49 7.17
CA TRP A 139 11.92 -16.42 7.29
C TRP A 139 11.50 -15.78 8.60
N SER A 140 10.55 -14.88 8.51
CA SER A 140 9.86 -14.29 9.66
C SER A 140 8.36 -14.26 9.41
N LEU A 141 7.59 -14.29 10.49
CA LEU A 141 6.16 -14.04 10.51
C LEU A 141 5.92 -12.72 11.19
N GLU A 142 5.16 -11.84 10.56
CA GLU A 142 4.90 -10.50 11.08
C GLU A 142 3.40 -10.30 11.30
N THR A 143 3.04 -9.81 12.47
CA THR A 143 1.69 -9.33 12.75
C THR A 143 1.67 -7.82 12.76
N THR A 144 0.70 -7.20 12.10
CA THR A 144 0.59 -5.75 11.99
C THR A 144 -0.86 -5.30 12.12
N LEU A 145 -1.06 -4.23 12.89
CA LEU A 145 -2.32 -3.48 12.94
C LEU A 145 -2.02 -2.00 12.71
N GLY A 146 -2.92 -1.31 12.04
CA GLY A 146 -2.78 0.12 11.77
C GLY A 146 -4.13 0.80 11.64
N VAL A 147 -4.21 2.01 12.14
CA VAL A 147 -5.39 2.87 12.09
C VAL A 147 -5.03 4.25 11.58
N GLY A 148 -5.96 4.91 10.94
CA GLY A 148 -5.73 6.24 10.41
C GLY A 148 -6.98 6.88 9.82
N MET A 149 -6.76 7.92 9.04
CA MET A 149 -7.80 8.68 8.36
C MET A 149 -7.58 8.62 6.86
N ALA A 150 -8.66 8.43 6.12
CA ALA A 150 -8.62 8.50 4.67
C ALA A 150 -9.74 9.37 4.13
N HIS A 151 -9.41 10.08 3.07
CA HIS A 151 -10.36 10.80 2.26
C HIS A 151 -10.94 9.85 1.22
N VAL A 152 -12.25 9.68 1.25
CA VAL A 152 -13.01 8.84 0.32
C VAL A 152 -13.69 9.75 -0.68
N GLN A 153 -13.60 9.39 -1.96
CA GLN A 153 -14.35 9.97 -3.07
C GLN A 153 -15.02 8.82 -3.80
N GLU A 154 -16.33 8.72 -3.65
CA GLU A 154 -17.10 7.59 -4.17
C GLU A 154 -18.28 8.07 -5.02
N MET A 155 -18.50 7.41 -6.13
CA MET A 155 -19.72 7.47 -6.93
C MET A 155 -20.56 6.24 -6.59
N SER A 156 -21.80 6.48 -6.18
CA SER A 156 -22.76 5.42 -5.86
C SER A 156 -24.02 5.66 -6.66
N TRP A 157 -24.49 4.64 -7.42
CA TRP A 157 -25.69 4.73 -8.25
C TRP A 157 -26.35 3.34 -8.38
N ASP A 158 -27.61 3.34 -8.72
CA ASP A 158 -28.35 2.11 -9.04
C ASP A 158 -27.86 1.54 -10.38
N LYS A 159 -27.88 0.22 -10.51
CA LYS A 159 -27.42 -0.48 -11.72
C LYS A 159 -28.16 -0.07 -12.98
N ASP A 160 -29.43 0.31 -12.83
CA ASP A 160 -30.32 0.71 -13.94
C ASP A 160 -30.25 2.23 -14.23
N GLU A 161 -29.45 2.98 -13.45
CA GLU A 161 -29.20 4.41 -13.66
C GLU A 161 -27.88 4.66 -14.39
N TYR A 162 -27.74 5.86 -14.99
CA TYR A 162 -26.48 6.30 -15.59
C TYR A 162 -25.43 6.58 -14.51
N GLU A 163 -24.18 6.23 -14.81
CA GLU A 163 -23.03 6.54 -13.96
C GLU A 163 -22.95 8.05 -13.71
N PRO A 164 -22.94 8.52 -12.45
CA PRO A 164 -22.78 9.94 -12.14
C PRO A 164 -21.42 10.44 -12.66
N GLY A 165 -21.39 11.62 -13.27
CA GLY A 165 -20.15 12.23 -13.77
C GLY A 165 -19.20 12.71 -12.67
N GLU A 166 -19.69 12.81 -11.42
CA GLU A 166 -18.92 13.27 -10.26
C GLU A 166 -19.21 12.41 -9.03
N ALA A 167 -18.21 12.37 -8.09
CA ALA A 167 -18.37 11.68 -6.82
C ALA A 167 -19.46 12.36 -5.98
N ASN A 168 -20.49 11.59 -5.59
CA ASN A 168 -21.61 12.04 -4.77
C ASN A 168 -21.42 11.79 -3.27
N VAL A 169 -20.39 11.00 -2.89
CA VAL A 169 -19.97 10.79 -1.51
C VAL A 169 -18.51 11.21 -1.37
N LYS A 170 -18.25 12.24 -0.57
CA LYS A 170 -16.89 12.75 -0.30
C LYS A 170 -16.72 13.01 1.19
N GLY A 171 -15.56 12.67 1.74
CA GLY A 171 -15.24 13.03 3.13
C GLY A 171 -14.12 12.23 3.76
N TRP A 172 -13.66 12.72 4.92
CA TRP A 172 -12.68 12.03 5.75
C TRP A 172 -13.35 11.03 6.66
N ARG A 173 -12.81 9.81 6.71
CA ARG A 173 -13.31 8.73 7.55
C ARG A 173 -12.17 8.03 8.28
N PRO A 174 -12.35 7.62 9.54
CA PRO A 174 -11.43 6.74 10.21
C PRO A 174 -11.51 5.36 9.55
N ILE A 175 -10.35 4.77 9.24
CA ILE A 175 -10.25 3.46 8.62
C ILE A 175 -9.14 2.62 9.26
N PRO A 176 -9.26 1.28 9.25
CA PRO A 176 -8.12 0.42 9.44
C PRO A 176 -7.21 0.55 8.20
N ILE A 177 -6.00 1.11 8.38
CA ILE A 177 -5.04 1.28 7.29
C ILE A 177 -4.37 -0.04 6.93
N LYS A 178 -4.13 -0.86 7.95
CA LYS A 178 -3.45 -2.13 7.78
C LYS A 178 -3.90 -3.14 8.83
N ALA A 179 -4.14 -4.35 8.38
CA ALA A 179 -4.23 -5.54 9.24
C ALA A 179 -3.52 -6.69 8.53
N GLY A 180 -2.61 -7.38 9.21
CA GLY A 180 -1.81 -8.37 8.52
C GLY A 180 -1.24 -9.45 9.42
N VAL A 181 -1.21 -10.66 8.85
CA VAL A 181 -0.31 -11.75 9.20
C VAL A 181 0.54 -12.00 7.98
N THR A 182 1.78 -11.55 8.02
CA THR A 182 2.62 -11.40 6.82
C THR A 182 3.82 -12.35 6.89
N PHE A 183 3.99 -13.16 5.86
CA PHE A 183 5.22 -13.92 5.66
C PHE A 183 6.29 -13.01 5.05
N VAL A 184 7.47 -13.05 5.62
CA VAL A 184 8.61 -12.22 5.24
C VAL A 184 9.78 -13.11 4.88
N TYR A 185 10.35 -12.91 3.70
CA TYR A 185 11.55 -13.59 3.23
C TYR A 185 12.69 -12.60 3.01
N LEU A 186 13.80 -12.81 3.71
CA LEU A 186 15.02 -11.99 3.61
C LEU A 186 15.87 -12.46 2.44
N ILE A 187 16.12 -11.59 1.46
CA ILE A 187 16.91 -11.91 0.26
C ILE A 187 18.42 -11.74 0.52
N LYS A 188 18.90 -11.13 1.52
CA LYS A 188 20.31 -10.90 1.91
C LYS A 188 20.61 -9.43 2.12
#